data_a3efc584d52e52b9b18b4e4b6d5b2810
#
_entry.id   a3efc584d52e52b9b18b4e4b6d5b2810
#
_cell.length_a   1.000
_cell.length_b   1.000
_cell.length_c   1.000
_cell.angle_alpha   90.00
_cell.angle_beta   90.00
_cell.angle_gamma   90.00
#
_symmetry.space_group_name_H-M   'P 1'
#
loop_
_entity.id
_entity.type
_entity.pdbx_description
1 polymer ?
#
loop_
_entity_poly.entity_id
_entity_poly.type
_entity_poly.pdbx_seq_one_letter_code
_entity_poly.pdbx_strand_id
1 'polypeptide(L)'
;MNAEIQEYNQSLAEVELCNKLATLIDQNLKNAENKIWHSHPVWFLNGNPIVGYSKQKKGIRFMFWSGAGFEEPGLNIRGDKFKDASIFYNSLEEINTSDIKRWLEKSVQIQWDYKNLIKRKGKLEQISMEQ
;
A
#
# COMPACT_ATOMS: atom_id res chain seq x y z
N MET A 1 -7.00 14.21 4.33
CA MET A 1 -5.84 13.38 4.77
C MET A 1 -5.82 13.32 6.29
N ASN A 2 -5.58 12.14 6.84
CA ASN A 2 -5.46 11.89 8.27
C ASN A 2 -4.33 12.73 8.87
N ALA A 3 -4.56 13.37 10.03
CA ALA A 3 -3.58 14.24 10.67
C ALA A 3 -2.28 13.51 11.04
N GLU A 4 -2.37 12.26 11.49
CA GLU A 4 -1.18 11.47 11.82
C GLU A 4 -0.34 11.16 10.59
N ILE A 5 -0.98 10.91 9.45
CA ILE A 5 -0.30 10.68 8.18
C ILE A 5 0.36 11.97 7.68
N GLN A 6 -0.32 13.11 7.82
CA GLN A 6 0.28 14.41 7.50
C GLN A 6 1.54 14.65 8.32
N GLU A 7 1.47 14.35 9.61
CA GLU A 7 2.59 14.51 10.52
C GLU A 7 3.77 13.62 10.12
N TYR A 8 3.48 12.37 9.78
CA TYR A 8 4.49 11.44 9.27
C TYR A 8 5.17 12.02 8.02
N ASN A 9 4.36 12.47 7.05
CA ASN A 9 4.89 13.01 5.79
C ASN A 9 5.75 14.24 6.02
N GLN A 10 5.33 15.14 6.90
CA GLN A 10 6.06 16.38 7.21
C GLN A 10 7.38 16.12 7.92
N SER A 11 7.54 14.97 8.56
CA SER A 11 8.79 14.62 9.23
C SER A 11 9.90 14.17 8.28
N LEU A 12 9.57 13.99 6.99
CA LEU A 12 10.51 13.43 6.01
C LEU A 12 10.94 14.49 4.99
N ALA A 13 12.18 14.33 4.49
CA ALA A 13 12.65 15.14 3.36
C ALA A 13 11.79 14.92 2.12
N GLU A 14 11.24 13.73 1.96
CA GLU A 14 10.39 13.35 0.82
C GLU A 14 8.92 13.71 1.03
N VAL A 15 8.64 14.82 1.70
CA VAL A 15 7.27 15.23 2.06
C VAL A 15 6.34 15.35 0.85
N GLU A 16 6.82 15.96 -0.24
CA GLU A 16 5.99 16.16 -1.43
C GLU A 16 5.63 14.83 -2.09
N LEU A 17 6.59 13.93 -2.17
CA LEU A 17 6.38 12.58 -2.70
C LEU A 17 5.36 11.82 -1.86
N CYS A 18 5.51 11.83 -0.54
CA CYS A 18 4.58 11.16 0.38
C CYS A 18 3.18 11.76 0.31
N ASN A 19 3.08 13.08 0.21
CA ASN A 19 1.78 13.75 0.06
C ASN A 19 1.10 13.33 -1.26
N LYS A 20 1.86 13.21 -2.33
CA LYS A 20 1.34 12.76 -3.62
C LYS A 20 0.79 11.33 -3.52
N LEU A 21 1.53 10.43 -2.89
CA LEU A 21 1.09 9.05 -2.69
C LEU A 21 -0.20 9.00 -1.86
N ALA A 22 -0.22 9.70 -0.73
CA ALA A 22 -1.39 9.74 0.14
C ALA A 22 -2.62 10.27 -0.58
N THR A 23 -2.46 11.33 -1.35
CA THR A 23 -3.55 11.94 -2.13
C THR A 23 -4.10 10.96 -3.17
N LEU A 24 -3.22 10.28 -3.90
CA LEU A 24 -3.64 9.30 -4.89
C LEU A 24 -4.39 8.13 -4.25
N ILE A 25 -3.92 7.66 -3.10
CA ILE A 25 -4.60 6.59 -2.38
C ILE A 25 -5.99 7.04 -1.94
N ASP A 26 -6.09 8.20 -1.30
CA ASP A 26 -7.37 8.74 -0.81
C ASP A 26 -8.37 8.94 -1.95
N GLN A 27 -7.91 9.38 -3.12
CA GLN A 27 -8.77 9.60 -4.28
C GLN A 27 -9.30 8.30 -4.89
N ASN A 28 -8.54 7.23 -4.80
CA ASN A 28 -8.87 5.97 -5.46
C ASN A 28 -9.37 4.87 -4.52
N LEU A 29 -9.21 5.03 -3.21
CA LEU A 29 -9.73 4.12 -2.19
C LEU A 29 -10.59 4.93 -1.20
N LYS A 30 -11.70 5.45 -1.68
CA LYS A 30 -12.54 6.39 -0.88
C LYS A 30 -13.16 5.78 0.36
N ASN A 31 -13.36 4.46 0.37
CA ASN A 31 -13.94 3.76 1.50
C ASN A 31 -12.89 3.19 2.45
N ALA A 32 -11.61 3.46 2.21
CA ALA A 32 -10.55 2.94 3.04
C ALA A 32 -10.43 3.71 4.36
N GLU A 33 -10.18 2.97 5.43
CA GLU A 33 -9.73 3.55 6.68
C GLU A 33 -8.22 3.66 6.62
N ASN A 34 -7.63 4.62 7.35
CA ASN A 34 -6.18 4.79 7.34
C ASN A 34 -5.67 5.20 8.71
N LYS A 35 -4.43 4.83 8.98
CA LYS A 35 -3.76 5.16 10.25
C LYS A 35 -2.26 4.88 10.13
N ILE A 36 -1.52 5.33 11.12
CA ILE A 36 -0.14 4.88 11.31
C ILE A 36 -0.19 3.48 11.91
N TRP A 37 0.44 2.52 11.25
CA TRP A 37 0.48 1.12 11.68
C TRP A 37 1.89 0.59 11.40
N HIS A 38 2.48 -0.07 12.38
CA HIS A 38 3.89 -0.47 12.32
C HIS A 38 4.81 0.71 11.97
N SER A 39 4.48 1.88 12.52
CA SER A 39 5.25 3.13 12.39
C SER A 39 5.19 3.81 11.02
N HIS A 40 4.24 3.44 10.16
CA HIS A 40 4.09 4.10 8.85
C HIS A 40 2.64 4.14 8.40
N PRO A 41 2.31 4.98 7.39
CA PRO A 41 0.93 5.10 6.90
C PRO A 41 0.45 3.82 6.21
N VAL A 42 -0.76 3.38 6.57
CA VAL A 42 -1.41 2.20 5.95
C VAL A 42 -2.90 2.48 5.75
N TRP A 43 -3.42 2.04 4.63
CA TRP A 43 -4.84 2.08 4.28
C TRP A 43 -5.42 0.67 4.30
N PHE A 44 -6.64 0.56 4.83
CA PHE A 44 -7.33 -0.72 5.08
C PHE A 44 -8.70 -0.71 4.41
N LEU A 45 -9.13 -1.86 3.91
CA LEU A 45 -10.52 -2.08 3.48
C LEU A 45 -11.10 -3.20 4.35
N ASN A 46 -12.18 -2.90 5.06
CA ASN A 46 -12.82 -3.84 5.97
C ASN A 46 -11.83 -4.45 6.98
N GLY A 47 -10.88 -3.63 7.44
CA GLY A 47 -9.87 -4.06 8.40
C GLY A 47 -8.69 -4.82 7.80
N ASN A 48 -8.70 -5.09 6.49
CA ASN A 48 -7.60 -5.78 5.83
C ASN A 48 -6.61 -4.77 5.26
N PRO A 49 -5.30 -4.88 5.56
CA PRO A 49 -4.32 -3.91 5.04
C PRO A 49 -4.18 -4.06 3.52
N ILE A 50 -4.20 -2.94 2.82
CA ILE A 50 -4.20 -2.90 1.36
C ILE A 50 -2.90 -2.29 0.82
N VAL A 51 -2.59 -1.06 1.24
CA VAL A 51 -1.47 -0.30 0.69
C VAL A 51 -0.90 0.63 1.75
N GLY A 52 0.38 0.90 1.65
CA GLY A 52 1.05 1.85 2.53
C GLY A 52 2.40 2.25 1.97
N TYR A 53 3.08 3.13 2.69
CA TYR A 53 4.44 3.52 2.32
C TYR A 53 5.26 3.79 3.57
N SER A 54 6.58 3.62 3.41
CA SER A 54 7.50 3.83 4.53
C SER A 54 8.86 4.30 4.04
N LYS A 55 9.49 5.17 4.82
CA LYS A 55 10.86 5.61 4.56
C LYS A 55 11.84 4.50 4.90
N GLN A 56 12.66 4.12 3.92
CA GLN A 56 13.71 3.13 4.09
C GLN A 56 15.02 3.64 3.47
N LYS A 57 16.09 2.89 3.61
CA LYS A 57 17.41 3.28 3.07
C LYS A 57 17.38 3.57 1.58
N LYS A 58 16.65 2.75 0.83
CA LYS A 58 16.58 2.85 -0.64
C LYS A 58 15.60 3.91 -1.14
N GLY A 59 14.86 4.54 -0.26
CA GLY A 59 13.86 5.54 -0.60
C GLY A 59 12.53 5.29 0.09
N ILE A 60 11.46 5.81 -0.49
CA ILE A 60 10.11 5.57 0.01
C ILE A 60 9.60 4.27 -0.62
N ARG A 61 9.40 3.25 0.22
CA ARG A 61 8.84 1.98 -0.21
C ARG A 61 7.32 2.11 -0.28
N PHE A 62 6.77 1.96 -1.47
CA PHE A 62 5.33 1.95 -1.72
C PHE A 62 4.91 0.51 -1.92
N MET A 63 4.10 -0.02 -1.00
CA MET A 63 3.83 -1.45 -0.92
C MET A 63 2.34 -1.75 -0.93
N PHE A 64 1.97 -2.77 -1.71
CA PHE A 64 0.64 -3.39 -1.67
C PHE A 64 0.77 -4.75 -0.99
N TRP A 65 -0.04 -4.98 0.04
CA TRP A 65 -0.01 -6.25 0.79
C TRP A 65 -0.30 -7.46 -0.10
N SER A 66 -1.14 -7.29 -1.13
CA SER A 66 -1.49 -8.36 -2.07
C SER A 66 -0.95 -8.11 -3.47
N GLY A 67 0.06 -7.26 -3.60
CA GLY A 67 0.58 -6.78 -4.89
C GLY A 67 1.16 -7.85 -5.78
N ALA A 68 1.67 -8.95 -5.21
CA ALA A 68 2.24 -10.02 -6.00
C ALA A 68 1.20 -10.68 -6.92
N GLY A 69 -0.09 -10.61 -6.53
CA GLY A 69 -1.17 -11.17 -7.34
C GLY A 69 -1.65 -10.26 -8.47
N PHE A 70 -1.14 -9.03 -8.57
CA PHE A 70 -1.61 -8.07 -9.57
C PHE A 70 -1.02 -8.31 -10.97
N GLU A 71 0.06 -9.08 -11.06
CA GLU A 71 0.81 -9.29 -12.32
C GLU A 71 1.28 -7.96 -12.92
N GLU A 72 1.88 -7.10 -12.06
CA GLU A 72 2.37 -5.78 -12.44
C GLU A 72 3.90 -5.75 -12.35
N PRO A 73 4.60 -5.68 -13.47
CA PRO A 73 6.08 -5.69 -13.45
C PRO A 73 6.68 -4.46 -12.74
N GLY A 74 5.94 -3.34 -12.66
CA GLY A 74 6.41 -2.16 -11.94
C GLY A 74 6.52 -2.38 -10.43
N LEU A 75 5.74 -3.31 -9.87
CA LEU A 75 5.85 -3.70 -8.47
C LEU A 75 6.89 -4.82 -8.38
N ASN A 76 8.16 -4.43 -8.52
CA ASN A 76 9.26 -5.35 -8.79
C ASN A 76 9.96 -5.92 -7.55
N ILE A 77 9.64 -5.42 -6.36
CA ILE A 77 10.17 -5.95 -5.10
C ILE A 77 9.09 -6.86 -4.50
N ARG A 78 9.34 -8.16 -4.52
CA ARG A 78 8.35 -9.15 -4.06
C ARG A 78 8.74 -9.70 -2.69
N GLY A 79 7.74 -9.95 -1.84
CA GLY A 79 7.95 -10.62 -0.57
C GLY A 79 8.31 -12.10 -0.80
N ASP A 80 9.12 -12.64 0.10
CA ASP A 80 9.55 -14.05 0.03
C ASP A 80 8.47 -14.99 0.55
N LYS A 81 7.80 -14.57 1.62
CA LYS A 81 6.88 -15.44 2.37
C LYS A 81 5.42 -15.18 2.06
N PHE A 82 5.07 -13.91 1.78
CA PHE A 82 3.68 -13.49 1.60
C PHE A 82 3.46 -12.96 0.18
N LYS A 83 2.32 -12.30 -0.03
CA LYS A 83 1.89 -11.84 -1.36
C LYS A 83 2.17 -10.36 -1.61
N ASP A 84 2.99 -9.74 -0.78
CA ASP A 84 3.32 -8.32 -0.92
C ASP A 84 4.22 -8.05 -2.12
N ALA A 85 4.04 -6.88 -2.69
CA ALA A 85 4.91 -6.36 -3.74
C ALA A 85 5.03 -4.85 -3.60
N SER A 86 6.18 -4.32 -3.93
CA SER A 86 6.48 -2.91 -3.74
C SER A 86 7.39 -2.34 -4.79
N ILE A 87 7.50 -1.00 -4.77
CA ILE A 87 8.42 -0.23 -5.59
C ILE A 87 9.01 0.87 -4.69
N PHE A 88 10.25 1.26 -4.96
CA PHE A 88 10.88 2.38 -4.27
C PHE A 88 10.82 3.64 -5.13
N TYR A 89 10.42 4.76 -4.51
CA TYR A 89 10.46 6.08 -5.12
C TYR A 89 11.46 6.96 -4.39
N ASN A 90 12.26 7.71 -5.13
CA ASN A 90 13.21 8.66 -4.57
C ASN A 90 12.90 10.11 -4.96
N SER A 91 12.06 10.32 -5.96
CA SER A 91 11.68 11.67 -6.39
C SER A 91 10.24 11.68 -6.89
N LEU A 92 9.63 12.86 -6.85
CA LEU A 92 8.26 13.07 -7.30
C LEU A 92 8.09 12.68 -8.77
N GLU A 93 9.11 12.93 -9.59
CA GLU A 93 9.08 12.68 -11.03
C GLU A 93 9.01 11.19 -11.37
N GLU A 94 9.40 10.33 -10.45
CA GLU A 94 9.35 8.87 -10.66
C GLU A 94 7.93 8.31 -10.59
N ILE A 95 7.01 9.06 -9.99
CA ILE A 95 5.64 8.60 -9.81
C ILE A 95 4.90 8.59 -11.15
N ASN A 96 4.43 7.41 -11.55
CA ASN A 96 3.53 7.26 -12.69
C ASN A 96 2.11 7.13 -12.16
N THR A 97 1.36 8.21 -12.28
CA THR A 97 0.00 8.30 -11.75
C THR A 97 -0.92 7.23 -12.34
N SER A 98 -0.80 6.96 -13.65
CA SER A 98 -1.63 5.95 -14.32
C SER A 98 -1.37 4.55 -13.76
N ASP A 99 -0.12 4.21 -13.52
CA ASP A 99 0.25 2.93 -12.92
C ASP A 99 -0.34 2.78 -11.53
N ILE A 100 -0.18 3.82 -10.68
CA ILE A 100 -0.68 3.78 -9.31
C ILE A 100 -2.20 3.64 -9.28
N LYS A 101 -2.92 4.37 -10.13
CA LYS A 101 -4.38 4.26 -10.22
C LYS A 101 -4.80 2.84 -10.59
N ARG A 102 -4.13 2.24 -11.55
CA ARG A 102 -4.41 0.87 -11.96
C ARG A 102 -4.11 -0.12 -10.84
N TRP A 103 -2.99 0.04 -10.14
CA TRP A 103 -2.65 -0.81 -8.99
C TRP A 103 -3.68 -0.69 -7.88
N LEU A 104 -4.14 0.52 -7.59
CA LEU A 104 -5.16 0.76 -6.57
C LEU A 104 -6.49 0.11 -6.96
N GLU A 105 -6.89 0.17 -8.23
CA GLU A 105 -8.07 -0.53 -8.72
C GLU A 105 -7.93 -2.04 -8.54
N LYS A 106 -6.78 -2.60 -8.90
CA LYS A 106 -6.51 -4.02 -8.70
C LYS A 106 -6.54 -4.42 -7.23
N SER A 107 -6.07 -3.54 -6.35
CA SER A 107 -6.01 -3.82 -4.90
C SER A 107 -7.39 -4.01 -4.27
N VAL A 108 -8.43 -3.45 -4.86
CA VAL A 108 -9.82 -3.66 -4.40
C VAL A 108 -10.30 -5.05 -4.79
N GLN A 109 -9.88 -5.54 -5.95
CA GLN A 109 -10.35 -6.81 -6.51
C GLN A 109 -9.51 -8.01 -6.10
N ILE A 110 -8.23 -7.82 -5.82
CA ILE A 110 -7.29 -8.89 -5.54
C ILE A 110 -6.74 -8.69 -4.13
N GLN A 111 -7.20 -9.51 -3.18
CA GLN A 111 -6.79 -9.41 -1.78
C GLN A 111 -6.54 -10.78 -1.18
N TRP A 112 -5.49 -10.87 -0.36
CA TRP A 112 -5.29 -12.00 0.55
C TRP A 112 -5.67 -11.54 1.95
N ASP A 113 -6.14 -12.47 2.77
CA ASP A 113 -6.71 -12.17 4.09
C ASP A 113 -5.63 -12.06 5.17
N TYR A 114 -4.96 -10.92 5.17
CA TYR A 114 -3.97 -10.59 6.21
C TYR A 114 -4.63 -10.32 7.56
N LYS A 115 -5.85 -9.81 7.52
CA LYS A 115 -6.61 -9.48 8.74
C LYS A 115 -6.72 -10.66 9.69
N ASN A 116 -6.92 -11.86 9.16
CA ASN A 116 -7.12 -13.06 9.95
C ASN A 116 -5.91 -14.01 9.94
N LEU A 117 -4.74 -13.50 9.56
CA LEU A 117 -3.54 -14.31 9.42
C LEU A 117 -3.17 -15.03 10.72
N ILE A 118 -3.25 -14.34 11.86
CA ILE A 118 -2.93 -14.91 13.16
C ILE A 118 -3.91 -16.02 13.52
N LYS A 119 -5.19 -15.81 13.27
CA LYS A 119 -6.24 -16.81 13.51
C LYS A 119 -6.01 -18.09 12.71
N ARG A 120 -5.41 -17.95 11.52
CA ARG A 120 -5.08 -19.08 10.64
C ARG A 120 -3.69 -19.62 10.88
N LYS A 121 -3.05 -19.24 11.99
CA LYS A 121 -1.71 -19.69 12.38
C LYS A 121 -0.66 -19.43 11.29
N GLY A 122 -0.75 -18.25 10.65
CA GLY A 122 0.19 -17.83 9.61
C GLY A 122 -0.17 -18.30 8.21
N LYS A 123 -1.29 -18.99 8.02
CA LYS A 123 -1.74 -19.44 6.69
C LYS A 123 -2.50 -18.31 6.00
N LEU A 124 -1.97 -17.86 4.87
CA LEU A 124 -2.56 -16.78 4.09
C LEU A 124 -3.50 -17.35 3.03
N GLU A 125 -4.74 -16.87 3.00
CA GLU A 125 -5.75 -17.30 2.03
C GLU A 125 -6.24 -16.11 1.22
N GLN A 126 -6.52 -16.34 -0.05
CA GLN A 126 -7.07 -15.30 -0.93
C GLN A 126 -8.55 -15.08 -0.61
N ILE A 127 -8.95 -13.81 -0.53
CA ILE A 127 -10.35 -13.45 -0.33
C ILE A 127 -11.07 -13.56 -1.67
N SER A 128 -12.23 -14.24 -1.67
CA SER A 128 -13.10 -14.29 -2.84
C SER A 128 -13.83 -12.95 -2.99
N MET A 129 -13.72 -12.36 -4.18
CA MET A 129 -14.38 -11.09 -4.51
C MET A 129 -15.57 -11.31 -5.43
N GLU A 130 -16.15 -12.49 -5.40
CA GLU A 130 -17.33 -12.81 -6.20
C GLU A 130 -18.53 -12.00 -5.75
N GLN A 131 -19.35 -11.63 -6.70
CA GLN A 131 -20.56 -10.85 -6.51
C GLN A 131 -21.74 -11.72 -6.12
#